data_d7504fde551e232ff7eb93354d8298d1
#
_entry.id   d7504fde551e232ff7eb93354d8298d1
#
_cell.length_a   1.000
_cell.length_b   1.000
_cell.length_c   1.000
_cell.angle_alpha   90.00
_cell.angle_beta   90.00
_cell.angle_gamma   90.00
#
_symmetry.space_group_name_H-M   'P 1'
#
loop_
_entity.id
_entity.type
_entity.pdbx_description
1 polymer ?
#
loop_
_entity_poly.entity_id
_entity_poly.type
_entity_poly.pdbx_seq_one_letter_code
_entity_poly.pdbx_strand_id
1 'polypeptide(L)'
;MLRVAVVEDDPSALEQLQGFLARYRTERGVSMTVSSFLDGSEILENYQPVYDVIFLDIEMPQVDGMAAAERIRETDQNVVIVFITNMAQYAIQGYSVGALDFVLKPVTYYTFSVKLDRAVQLVDKRAPAQIVLTLPGGAVRLDTRQIYYVEIQDRRLHYHTDQGLYTLRGSMKEAESQLAGHHFVRCNYWYLVNLLHVTEVKRDVAVVAGHELEISRRSRAAFMTALTNFVGGGV
;
A
#
# COMPACT_ATOMS: atom_id res chain seq x y z
N MET A 1 0.23 -7.81 10.40
CA MET A 1 0.33 -9.25 10.06
C MET A 1 -0.18 -9.39 8.64
N LEU A 2 0.66 -9.86 7.71
CA LEU A 2 0.33 -10.01 6.28
C LEU A 2 -0.57 -11.24 6.07
N ARG A 3 -1.65 -11.10 5.32
CA ARG A 3 -2.58 -12.19 4.99
C ARG A 3 -2.39 -12.57 3.52
N VAL A 4 -1.86 -13.76 3.29
CA VAL A 4 -1.50 -14.25 1.97
C VAL A 4 -2.44 -15.40 1.58
N ALA A 5 -2.97 -15.36 0.35
CA ALA A 5 -3.60 -16.51 -0.27
C ALA A 5 -2.69 -17.11 -1.35
N VAL A 6 -2.70 -18.43 -1.50
CA VAL A 6 -2.08 -19.16 -2.60
C VAL A 6 -3.15 -20.00 -3.24
N VAL A 7 -3.36 -19.85 -4.55
CA VAL A 7 -4.35 -20.61 -5.33
C VAL A 7 -3.59 -21.37 -6.42
N GLU A 8 -3.54 -22.69 -6.28
CA GLU A 8 -2.71 -23.58 -7.09
C GLU A 8 -3.30 -24.98 -7.07
N ASP A 9 -3.61 -25.57 -8.21
CA ASP A 9 -4.24 -26.89 -8.31
C ASP A 9 -3.26 -28.06 -8.24
N ASP A 10 -1.95 -27.82 -8.55
CA ASP A 10 -0.89 -28.82 -8.36
C ASP A 10 -0.42 -28.83 -6.89
N PRO A 11 -0.66 -29.94 -6.15
CA PRO A 11 -0.24 -30.03 -4.75
C PRO A 11 1.27 -29.87 -4.53
N SER A 12 2.10 -30.29 -5.49
CA SER A 12 3.55 -30.16 -5.40
C SER A 12 4.01 -28.70 -5.52
N ALA A 13 3.42 -27.98 -6.49
CA ALA A 13 3.66 -26.54 -6.65
C ALA A 13 3.16 -25.75 -5.43
N LEU A 14 1.97 -26.10 -4.92
CA LEU A 14 1.42 -25.48 -3.71
C LEU A 14 2.35 -25.68 -2.51
N GLU A 15 2.82 -26.90 -2.26
CA GLU A 15 3.76 -27.20 -1.16
C GLU A 15 5.06 -26.39 -1.32
N GLN A 16 5.60 -26.30 -2.55
CA GLN A 16 6.78 -25.50 -2.84
C GLN A 16 6.56 -24.02 -2.48
N LEU A 17 5.44 -23.43 -2.90
CA LEU A 17 5.13 -22.02 -2.62
C LEU A 17 4.92 -21.76 -1.11
N GLN A 18 4.27 -22.68 -0.42
CA GLN A 18 4.15 -22.64 1.05
C GLN A 18 5.52 -22.71 1.73
N GLY A 19 6.42 -23.55 1.24
CA GLY A 19 7.82 -23.63 1.69
C GLY A 19 8.57 -22.31 1.48
N PHE A 20 8.37 -21.65 0.35
CA PHE A 20 8.95 -20.33 0.07
C PHE A 20 8.42 -19.25 1.02
N LEU A 21 7.12 -19.24 1.29
CA LEU A 21 6.50 -18.31 2.24
C LEU A 21 7.01 -18.54 3.68
N ALA A 22 7.14 -19.79 4.10
CA ALA A 22 7.69 -20.15 5.42
C ALA A 22 9.15 -19.69 5.57
N ARG A 23 9.98 -19.90 4.53
CA ARG A 23 11.35 -19.44 4.48
C ARG A 23 11.42 -17.91 4.52
N TYR A 24 10.64 -17.22 3.70
CA TYR A 24 10.56 -15.75 3.66
C TYR A 24 10.19 -15.16 5.01
N ARG A 25 9.17 -15.73 5.67
CA ARG A 25 8.76 -15.34 7.03
C ARG A 25 9.92 -15.35 8.01
N THR A 26 10.74 -16.42 7.96
CA THR A 26 11.90 -16.57 8.85
C THR A 26 13.02 -15.60 8.50
N GLU A 27 13.35 -15.45 7.21
CA GLU A 27 14.47 -14.60 6.74
C GLU A 27 14.18 -13.10 6.92
N ARG A 28 12.94 -12.67 6.69
CA ARG A 28 12.54 -11.25 6.74
C ARG A 28 11.89 -10.83 8.07
N GLY A 29 11.60 -11.76 8.97
CA GLY A 29 10.91 -11.46 10.23
C GLY A 29 9.47 -10.95 10.04
N VAL A 30 8.83 -11.23 8.89
CA VAL A 30 7.49 -10.77 8.56
C VAL A 30 6.46 -11.72 9.19
N SER A 31 5.57 -11.17 10.03
CA SER A 31 4.43 -11.94 10.54
C SER A 31 3.38 -12.11 9.44
N MET A 32 3.03 -13.36 9.10
CA MET A 32 2.03 -13.65 8.07
C MET A 32 1.18 -14.87 8.39
N THR A 33 -0.05 -14.88 7.86
CA THR A 33 -0.93 -16.05 7.75
C THR A 33 -1.07 -16.43 6.28
N VAL A 34 -1.14 -17.71 6.02
CA VAL A 34 -1.26 -18.25 4.65
C VAL A 34 -2.52 -19.11 4.57
N SER A 35 -3.38 -18.81 3.61
CA SER A 35 -4.53 -19.63 3.20
C SER A 35 -4.24 -20.24 1.84
N SER A 36 -4.62 -21.50 1.64
CA SER A 36 -4.38 -22.22 0.38
C SER A 36 -5.68 -22.72 -0.22
N PHE A 37 -5.77 -22.66 -1.54
CA PHE A 37 -6.92 -23.05 -2.34
C PHE A 37 -6.41 -23.86 -3.53
N LEU A 38 -7.17 -24.87 -3.94
CA LEU A 38 -6.81 -25.74 -5.05
C LEU A 38 -7.46 -25.35 -6.38
N ASP A 39 -8.33 -24.32 -6.37
CA ASP A 39 -9.01 -23.85 -7.57
C ASP A 39 -9.52 -22.41 -7.38
N GLY A 40 -9.69 -21.68 -8.48
CA GLY A 40 -10.27 -20.34 -8.45
C GLY A 40 -11.67 -20.28 -7.88
N SER A 41 -12.46 -21.35 -8.02
CA SER A 41 -13.79 -21.46 -7.43
C SER A 41 -13.77 -21.45 -5.91
N GLU A 42 -12.76 -22.08 -5.29
CA GLU A 42 -12.64 -22.17 -3.83
C GLU A 42 -12.37 -20.79 -3.21
N ILE A 43 -11.44 -20.01 -3.77
CA ILE A 43 -11.16 -18.66 -3.23
C ILE A 43 -12.35 -17.73 -3.44
N LEU A 44 -13.14 -17.94 -4.50
CA LEU A 44 -14.32 -17.12 -4.80
C LEU A 44 -15.53 -17.48 -3.95
N GLU A 45 -15.56 -18.65 -3.35
CA GLU A 45 -16.64 -19.06 -2.46
C GLU A 45 -16.71 -18.14 -1.24
N ASN A 46 -17.70 -17.24 -1.20
CA ASN A 46 -17.84 -16.21 -0.17
C ASN A 46 -16.63 -15.29 -0.02
N TYR A 47 -15.97 -14.91 -1.10
CA TYR A 47 -14.82 -14.02 -1.08
C TYR A 47 -15.08 -12.75 -0.26
N GLN A 48 -14.18 -12.45 0.65
CA GLN A 48 -14.17 -11.23 1.41
C GLN A 48 -12.80 -10.54 1.20
N PRO A 49 -12.72 -9.19 1.17
CA PRO A 49 -11.47 -8.44 0.99
C PRO A 49 -10.60 -8.50 2.26
N VAL A 50 -10.16 -9.71 2.62
CA VAL A 50 -9.35 -9.99 3.81
C VAL A 50 -7.89 -10.26 3.48
N TYR A 51 -7.55 -10.57 2.23
CA TYR A 51 -6.17 -10.86 1.83
C TYR A 51 -5.43 -9.58 1.43
N ASP A 52 -4.15 -9.55 1.75
CA ASP A 52 -3.25 -8.47 1.38
C ASP A 52 -2.53 -8.81 0.05
N VAL A 53 -2.20 -10.11 -0.14
CA VAL A 53 -1.54 -10.63 -1.34
C VAL A 53 -2.18 -11.96 -1.75
N ILE A 54 -2.41 -12.15 -3.03
CA ILE A 54 -2.85 -13.40 -3.63
C ILE A 54 -1.82 -13.84 -4.68
N PHE A 55 -1.22 -15.03 -4.49
CA PHE A 55 -0.51 -15.75 -5.53
C PHE A 55 -1.50 -16.68 -6.24
N LEU A 56 -1.58 -16.60 -7.55
CA LEU A 56 -2.67 -17.20 -8.32
C LEU A 56 -2.13 -17.88 -9.57
N ASP A 57 -2.33 -19.20 -9.68
CA ASP A 57 -2.12 -19.85 -10.97
C ASP A 57 -3.26 -19.50 -11.93
N ILE A 58 -2.97 -19.52 -13.22
CA ILE A 58 -3.96 -19.31 -14.28
C ILE A 58 -4.59 -20.61 -14.69
N GLU A 59 -3.81 -21.69 -14.85
CA GLU A 59 -4.29 -22.97 -15.30
C GLU A 59 -4.91 -23.79 -14.17
N MET A 60 -6.22 -23.68 -13.98
CA MET A 60 -6.98 -24.44 -12.98
C MET A 60 -8.28 -25.02 -13.60
N PRO A 61 -8.78 -26.18 -13.08
CA PRO A 61 -9.83 -26.96 -13.77
C PRO A 61 -11.21 -26.31 -13.86
N GLN A 62 -11.68 -25.64 -12.78
CA GLN A 62 -13.08 -25.14 -12.71
C GLN A 62 -13.15 -23.66 -13.03
N VAL A 63 -12.38 -22.82 -12.31
CA VAL A 63 -12.28 -21.40 -12.56
C VAL A 63 -10.80 -21.04 -12.72
N ASP A 64 -10.42 -20.62 -13.91
CA ASP A 64 -9.07 -20.19 -14.17
C ASP A 64 -8.71 -18.92 -13.40
N GLY A 65 -7.39 -18.67 -13.24
CA GLY A 65 -6.91 -17.57 -12.42
C GLY A 65 -7.24 -16.19 -12.97
N MET A 66 -7.40 -16.03 -14.29
CA MET A 66 -7.80 -14.74 -14.86
C MET A 66 -9.23 -14.42 -14.51
N ALA A 67 -10.15 -15.37 -14.72
CA ALA A 67 -11.56 -15.23 -14.33
C ALA A 67 -11.72 -15.02 -12.81
N ALA A 68 -10.89 -15.71 -12.00
CA ALA A 68 -10.87 -15.51 -10.56
C ALA A 68 -10.42 -14.09 -10.20
N ALA A 69 -9.35 -13.60 -10.82
CA ALA A 69 -8.84 -12.24 -10.58
C ALA A 69 -9.86 -11.16 -10.99
N GLU A 70 -10.54 -11.32 -12.12
CA GLU A 70 -11.60 -10.40 -12.56
C GLU A 70 -12.71 -10.30 -11.53
N ARG A 71 -13.24 -11.43 -11.05
CA ARG A 71 -14.29 -11.46 -10.03
C ARG A 71 -13.83 -10.90 -8.67
N ILE A 72 -12.58 -11.17 -8.28
CA ILE A 72 -11.99 -10.56 -7.08
C ILE A 72 -11.97 -9.03 -7.22
N ARG A 73 -11.61 -8.51 -8.40
CA ARG A 73 -11.56 -7.06 -8.65
C ARG A 73 -12.93 -6.37 -8.61
N GLU A 74 -14.03 -7.08 -8.81
CA GLU A 74 -15.38 -6.51 -8.63
C GLU A 74 -15.63 -6.05 -7.18
N THR A 75 -15.01 -6.72 -6.21
CA THR A 75 -15.21 -6.44 -4.77
C THR A 75 -13.97 -5.92 -4.05
N ASP A 76 -12.77 -6.25 -4.54
CA ASP A 76 -11.49 -5.89 -3.93
C ASP A 76 -10.51 -5.31 -4.95
N GLN A 77 -10.51 -3.99 -5.05
CA GLN A 77 -9.59 -3.22 -5.90
C GLN A 77 -8.17 -3.10 -5.31
N ASN A 78 -7.99 -3.51 -4.04
CA ASN A 78 -6.78 -3.22 -3.29
C ASN A 78 -5.88 -4.44 -3.07
N VAL A 79 -6.39 -5.66 -3.11
CA VAL A 79 -5.55 -6.84 -2.93
C VAL A 79 -4.45 -6.90 -3.99
N VAL A 80 -3.23 -7.23 -3.58
CA VAL A 80 -2.11 -7.41 -4.51
C VAL A 80 -2.21 -8.79 -5.14
N ILE A 81 -2.35 -8.87 -6.47
CA ILE A 81 -2.37 -10.14 -7.21
C ILE A 81 -1.04 -10.32 -7.91
N VAL A 82 -0.44 -11.50 -7.77
CA VAL A 82 0.75 -11.95 -8.48
C VAL A 82 0.43 -13.29 -9.13
N PHE A 83 0.48 -13.35 -10.45
CA PHE A 83 0.29 -14.61 -11.17
C PHE A 83 1.54 -15.47 -11.14
N ILE A 84 1.38 -16.79 -10.92
CA ILE A 84 2.44 -17.79 -10.97
C ILE A 84 1.95 -18.93 -11.87
N THR A 85 2.45 -19.05 -13.11
CA THR A 85 1.87 -19.95 -14.11
C THR A 85 2.87 -20.35 -15.19
N ASN A 86 2.54 -21.39 -15.97
CA ASN A 86 3.28 -21.75 -17.20
C ASN A 86 2.87 -20.88 -18.41
N MET A 87 1.78 -20.14 -18.32
CA MET A 87 1.12 -19.47 -19.44
C MET A 87 1.66 -18.05 -19.70
N ALA A 88 2.83 -17.94 -20.36
CA ALA A 88 3.47 -16.65 -20.69
C ALA A 88 2.58 -15.69 -21.49
N GLN A 89 1.67 -16.23 -22.35
CA GLN A 89 0.79 -15.43 -23.19
C GLN A 89 -0.21 -14.56 -22.40
N TYR A 90 -0.50 -14.90 -21.16
CA TYR A 90 -1.42 -14.13 -20.31
C TYR A 90 -0.75 -12.94 -19.61
N ALA A 91 0.56 -12.76 -19.74
CA ALA A 91 1.27 -11.64 -19.11
C ALA A 91 0.69 -10.27 -19.51
N ILE A 92 0.26 -10.09 -20.77
CA ILE A 92 -0.37 -8.87 -21.24
C ILE A 92 -1.78 -8.73 -20.64
N GLN A 93 -2.54 -9.78 -20.52
CA GLN A 93 -3.88 -9.76 -19.97
C GLN A 93 -3.87 -9.52 -18.45
N GLY A 94 -2.80 -9.92 -17.73
CA GLY A 94 -2.65 -9.61 -16.30
C GLY A 94 -2.70 -8.11 -15.98
N TYR A 95 -2.36 -7.23 -16.94
CA TYR A 95 -2.51 -5.78 -16.76
C TYR A 95 -3.97 -5.33 -16.66
N SER A 96 -4.91 -6.02 -17.31
CA SER A 96 -6.35 -5.63 -17.25
C SER A 96 -6.94 -5.78 -15.86
N VAL A 97 -6.44 -6.73 -15.07
CA VAL A 97 -6.86 -6.96 -13.67
C VAL A 97 -5.97 -6.24 -12.66
N GLY A 98 -5.04 -5.39 -13.13
CA GLY A 98 -4.12 -4.65 -12.26
C GLY A 98 -3.24 -5.58 -11.41
N ALA A 99 -2.79 -6.73 -11.97
CA ALA A 99 -1.83 -7.58 -11.29
C ALA A 99 -0.51 -6.85 -11.09
N LEU A 100 0.12 -7.06 -9.93
CA LEU A 100 1.41 -6.45 -9.62
C LEU A 100 2.52 -7.03 -10.48
N ASP A 101 2.46 -8.33 -10.69
CA ASP A 101 3.55 -9.05 -11.38
C ASP A 101 3.09 -10.40 -11.94
N PHE A 102 3.96 -10.98 -12.75
CA PHE A 102 3.77 -12.26 -13.42
C PHE A 102 5.04 -13.08 -13.30
N VAL A 103 4.93 -14.30 -12.80
CA VAL A 103 6.05 -15.23 -12.57
C VAL A 103 5.83 -16.49 -13.36
N LEU A 104 6.78 -16.83 -14.24
CA LEU A 104 6.74 -18.08 -14.99
C LEU A 104 7.27 -19.24 -14.15
N LYS A 105 6.58 -20.37 -14.17
CA LYS A 105 7.08 -21.65 -13.67
C LYS A 105 8.23 -22.18 -14.58
N PRO A 106 9.28 -22.82 -14.06
CA PRO A 106 9.49 -23.19 -12.65
C PRO A 106 9.94 -22.01 -11.79
N VAL A 107 9.34 -21.86 -10.63
CA VAL A 107 9.61 -20.75 -9.71
C VAL A 107 10.82 -21.06 -8.84
N THR A 108 11.79 -20.14 -8.79
CA THR A 108 12.87 -20.20 -7.80
C THR A 108 12.54 -19.36 -6.58
N TYR A 109 13.10 -19.73 -5.41
CA TYR A 109 12.92 -18.91 -4.21
C TYR A 109 13.38 -17.47 -4.40
N TYR A 110 14.49 -17.25 -5.13
CA TYR A 110 14.99 -15.91 -5.40
C TYR A 110 13.95 -15.06 -6.16
N THR A 111 13.44 -15.58 -7.28
CA THR A 111 12.42 -14.87 -8.06
C THR A 111 11.17 -14.59 -7.22
N PHE A 112 10.70 -15.60 -6.49
CA PHE A 112 9.53 -15.47 -5.61
C PHE A 112 9.72 -14.40 -4.52
N SER A 113 10.86 -14.43 -3.83
CA SER A 113 11.13 -13.49 -2.73
C SER A 113 11.21 -12.03 -3.19
N VAL A 114 11.78 -11.77 -4.38
CA VAL A 114 11.81 -10.43 -4.97
C VAL A 114 10.40 -9.91 -5.26
N LYS A 115 9.52 -10.77 -5.79
CA LYS A 115 8.13 -10.38 -6.07
C LYS A 115 7.33 -10.18 -4.78
N LEU A 116 7.56 -11.03 -3.78
CA LEU A 116 6.93 -10.87 -2.48
C LEU A 116 7.45 -9.62 -1.74
N ASP A 117 8.74 -9.28 -1.81
CA ASP A 117 9.29 -8.02 -1.28
C ASP A 117 8.54 -6.81 -1.86
N ARG A 118 8.31 -6.82 -3.20
CA ARG A 118 7.56 -5.76 -3.88
C ARG A 118 6.09 -5.72 -3.44
N ALA A 119 5.45 -6.88 -3.30
CA ALA A 119 4.07 -6.98 -2.83
C ALA A 119 3.94 -6.44 -1.39
N VAL A 120 4.82 -6.84 -0.48
CA VAL A 120 4.86 -6.35 0.91
C VAL A 120 5.03 -4.84 0.96
N GLN A 121 5.97 -4.28 0.20
CA GLN A 121 6.15 -2.83 0.13
C GLN A 121 4.90 -2.10 -0.34
N LEU A 122 4.16 -2.66 -1.30
CA LEU A 122 2.92 -2.08 -1.79
C LEU A 122 1.81 -2.14 -0.74
N VAL A 123 1.69 -3.27 -0.04
CA VAL A 123 0.75 -3.46 1.07
C VAL A 123 1.07 -2.50 2.22
N ASP A 124 2.34 -2.38 2.60
CA ASP A 124 2.77 -1.46 3.66
C ASP A 124 2.49 0.00 3.31
N LYS A 125 2.68 0.39 2.06
CA LYS A 125 2.31 1.74 1.57
C LYS A 125 0.80 2.00 1.63
N ARG A 126 -0.04 0.96 1.53
CA ARG A 126 -1.51 1.03 1.59
C ARG A 126 -2.06 0.86 3.00
N ALA A 127 -1.30 0.22 3.90
CA ALA A 127 -1.73 0.00 5.27
C ALA A 127 -2.04 1.33 5.96
N PRO A 128 -3.17 1.44 6.70
CA PRO A 128 -3.44 2.62 7.49
C PRO A 128 -2.36 2.75 8.56
N ALA A 129 -1.43 3.65 8.32
CA ALA A 129 -0.47 3.99 9.35
C ALA A 129 -1.16 4.81 10.42
N GLN A 130 -1.11 4.34 11.64
CA GLN A 130 -1.73 5.00 12.77
C GLN A 130 -0.65 5.69 13.61
N ILE A 131 -0.92 6.94 13.95
CA ILE A 131 -0.12 7.69 14.92
C ILE A 131 -0.93 7.90 16.19
N VAL A 132 -0.23 8.06 17.30
CA VAL A 132 -0.84 8.44 18.57
C VAL A 132 -0.42 9.87 18.88
N LEU A 133 -1.42 10.75 18.99
CA LEU A 133 -1.22 12.13 19.46
C LEU A 133 -1.53 12.21 20.95
N THR A 134 -0.55 12.63 21.75
CA THR A 134 -0.75 12.89 23.18
C THR A 134 -1.26 14.32 23.37
N LEU A 135 -2.50 14.44 23.82
CA LEU A 135 -3.18 15.72 24.03
C LEU A 135 -3.26 16.04 25.54
N PRO A 136 -3.48 17.31 25.92
CA PRO A 136 -3.85 17.63 27.29
C PRO A 136 -5.16 16.92 27.67
N GLY A 137 -5.08 15.88 28.48
CA GLY A 137 -6.24 15.11 28.92
C GLY A 137 -6.43 13.73 28.30
N GLY A 138 -5.50 13.27 27.45
CA GLY A 138 -5.56 11.91 26.89
C GLY A 138 -4.70 11.68 25.66
N ALA A 139 -4.97 10.59 24.96
CA ALA A 139 -4.32 10.27 23.70
C ALA A 139 -5.38 9.93 22.64
N VAL A 140 -5.13 10.37 21.41
CA VAL A 140 -5.96 10.06 20.23
C VAL A 140 -5.15 9.27 19.25
N ARG A 141 -5.72 8.17 18.74
CA ARG A 141 -5.17 7.39 17.65
C ARG A 141 -5.77 7.86 16.34
N LEU A 142 -4.94 8.31 15.43
CA LEU A 142 -5.33 8.79 14.11
C LEU A 142 -4.72 7.93 13.02
N ASP A 143 -5.51 7.65 11.98
CA ASP A 143 -5.00 7.16 10.70
C ASP A 143 -4.31 8.33 9.99
N THR A 144 -3.08 8.15 9.53
CA THR A 144 -2.34 9.20 8.81
C THR A 144 -3.04 9.68 7.55
N ARG A 145 -3.88 8.83 6.94
CA ARG A 145 -4.70 9.19 5.78
C ARG A 145 -5.80 10.20 6.10
N GLN A 146 -6.21 10.29 7.35
CA GLN A 146 -7.20 11.26 7.81
C GLN A 146 -6.61 12.65 8.04
N ILE A 147 -5.29 12.76 8.07
CA ILE A 147 -4.58 14.03 8.29
C ILE A 147 -4.35 14.70 6.95
N TYR A 148 -4.89 15.89 6.77
CA TYR A 148 -4.72 16.71 5.57
C TYR A 148 -3.36 17.38 5.53
N TYR A 149 -2.98 18.05 6.61
CA TYR A 149 -1.69 18.69 6.80
C TYR A 149 -1.44 18.97 8.29
N VAL A 150 -0.19 19.23 8.62
CA VAL A 150 0.20 19.70 9.95
C VAL A 150 0.75 21.10 9.81
N GLU A 151 0.25 22.01 10.62
CA GLU A 151 0.69 23.41 10.74
C GLU A 151 1.47 23.61 12.04
N ILE A 152 2.53 24.41 12.01
CA ILE A 152 3.18 24.88 13.23
C ILE A 152 2.93 26.38 13.43
N GLN A 153 2.30 26.71 14.57
CA GLN A 153 2.09 28.08 15.00
C GLN A 153 2.34 28.16 16.52
N ASP A 154 3.02 29.19 16.99
CA ASP A 154 3.29 29.46 18.41
C ASP A 154 3.85 28.24 19.20
N ARG A 155 4.79 27.50 18.58
CA ARG A 155 5.36 26.24 19.12
C ARG A 155 4.32 25.16 19.39
N ARG A 156 3.21 25.19 18.69
CA ARG A 156 2.18 24.18 18.70
C ARG A 156 2.03 23.58 17.31
N LEU A 157 1.80 22.29 17.28
CA LEU A 157 1.43 21.55 16.08
C LEU A 157 -0.09 21.45 16.02
N HIS A 158 -0.64 21.82 14.88
CA HIS A 158 -2.05 21.77 14.56
C HIS A 158 -2.24 20.71 13.47
N TYR A 159 -2.78 19.55 13.83
CA TYR A 159 -3.10 18.48 12.88
C TYR A 159 -4.50 18.73 12.34
N HIS A 160 -4.60 19.13 11.08
CA HIS A 160 -5.87 19.33 10.38
C HIS A 160 -6.33 18.01 9.78
N THR A 161 -7.50 17.51 10.18
CA THR A 161 -7.98 16.17 9.83
C THR A 161 -9.45 16.20 9.38
N ASP A 162 -9.93 15.08 8.84
CA ASP A 162 -11.36 14.88 8.54
C ASP A 162 -12.27 14.88 9.77
N GLN A 163 -11.70 14.61 10.97
CA GLN A 163 -12.42 14.61 12.24
C GLN A 163 -12.32 15.95 13.01
N GLY A 164 -11.56 16.92 12.48
CA GLY A 164 -11.36 18.21 13.11
C GLY A 164 -9.89 18.54 13.37
N LEU A 165 -9.65 19.46 14.28
CA LEU A 165 -8.34 20.02 14.59
C LEU A 165 -7.81 19.46 15.92
N TYR A 166 -6.63 18.85 15.88
CA TYR A 166 -5.90 18.42 17.08
C TYR A 166 -4.68 19.29 17.30
N THR A 167 -4.55 19.87 18.50
CA THR A 167 -3.46 20.78 18.82
C THR A 167 -2.64 20.27 20.00
N LEU A 168 -1.33 20.17 19.80
CA LEU A 168 -0.39 19.75 20.85
C LEU A 168 0.91 20.56 20.79
N ARG A 169 1.69 20.54 21.88
CA ARG A 169 3.03 21.14 21.89
C ARG A 169 3.97 20.24 21.11
N GLY A 170 4.83 20.84 20.28
CA GLY A 170 5.80 20.09 19.51
C GLY A 170 6.52 20.94 18.47
N SER A 171 7.41 20.32 17.75
CA SER A 171 8.16 20.91 16.65
C SER A 171 7.83 20.25 15.32
N MET A 172 7.97 20.97 14.22
CA MET A 172 7.76 20.41 12.89
C MET A 172 8.69 19.20 12.62
N LYS A 173 9.90 19.18 13.19
CA LYS A 173 10.83 18.05 13.07
C LYS A 173 10.28 16.76 13.71
N GLU A 174 9.59 16.90 14.84
CA GLU A 174 8.92 15.75 15.49
C GLU A 174 7.77 15.24 14.64
N ALA A 175 6.94 16.13 14.08
CA ALA A 175 5.87 15.77 13.16
C ALA A 175 6.41 15.07 11.89
N GLU A 176 7.48 15.61 11.29
CA GLU A 176 8.15 14.98 10.14
C GLU A 176 8.67 13.58 10.47
N SER A 177 9.27 13.39 11.64
CA SER A 177 9.75 12.08 12.08
C SER A 177 8.62 11.09 12.32
N GLN A 178 7.54 11.55 12.96
CA GLN A 178 6.36 10.72 13.26
C GLN A 178 5.58 10.30 12.00
N LEU A 179 5.54 11.18 11.00
CA LEU A 179 4.83 10.98 9.73
C LEU A 179 5.75 10.52 8.58
N ALA A 180 7.01 10.18 8.89
CA ALA A 180 7.96 9.70 7.89
C ALA A 180 7.45 8.43 7.20
N GLY A 181 7.57 8.37 5.86
CA GLY A 181 7.09 7.24 5.07
C GLY A 181 5.58 7.25 4.75
N HIS A 182 4.81 8.24 5.24
CA HIS A 182 3.35 8.31 5.08
C HIS A 182 2.89 9.44 4.14
N HIS A 183 3.67 9.70 3.09
CA HIS A 183 3.35 10.68 2.04
C HIS A 183 3.26 12.13 2.51
N PHE A 184 3.87 12.46 3.63
CA PHE A 184 3.95 13.85 4.11
C PHE A 184 5.20 14.53 3.59
N VAL A 185 5.02 15.72 3.02
CA VAL A 185 6.11 16.54 2.45
C VAL A 185 5.98 17.97 2.91
N ARG A 186 7.12 18.55 3.28
CA ARG A 186 7.17 19.94 3.72
C ARG A 186 7.06 20.90 2.54
N CYS A 187 6.05 21.75 2.53
CA CYS A 187 5.89 22.77 1.49
C CYS A 187 6.51 24.11 1.87
N ASN A 188 6.63 24.43 3.16
CA ASN A 188 7.36 25.61 3.67
C ASN A 188 7.75 25.42 5.14
N TYR A 189 8.12 26.51 5.84
CA TYR A 189 8.48 26.45 7.25
C TYR A 189 7.29 26.06 8.15
N TRP A 190 6.07 26.40 7.76
CA TRP A 190 4.87 26.30 8.59
C TRP A 190 4.07 25.02 8.36
N TYR A 191 4.16 24.42 7.15
CA TYR A 191 3.24 23.33 6.74
C TYR A 191 3.98 22.06 6.30
N LEU A 192 3.50 20.94 6.82
CA LEU A 192 3.82 19.58 6.39
C LEU A 192 2.55 18.98 5.79
N VAL A 193 2.55 18.73 4.48
CA VAL A 193 1.38 18.41 3.66
C VAL A 193 1.31 16.93 3.35
N ASN A 194 0.13 16.33 3.50
CA ASN A 194 -0.15 14.99 3.03
C ASN A 194 -0.47 15.01 1.54
N LEU A 195 0.35 14.37 0.72
CA LEU A 195 0.18 14.34 -0.73
C LEU A 195 -1.10 13.65 -1.19
N LEU A 196 -1.69 12.77 -0.37
CA LEU A 196 -2.99 12.14 -0.63
C LEU A 196 -4.13 13.15 -0.82
N HIS A 197 -4.03 14.31 -0.19
CA HIS A 197 -5.08 15.34 -0.17
C HIS A 197 -4.76 16.55 -1.02
N VAL A 198 -3.65 16.52 -1.77
CA VAL A 198 -3.31 17.58 -2.74
C VAL A 198 -4.18 17.41 -3.97
N THR A 199 -5.09 18.33 -4.20
CA THR A 199 -5.99 18.31 -5.36
C THR A 199 -5.47 19.14 -6.53
N GLU A 200 -4.67 20.17 -6.24
CA GLU A 200 -4.14 21.07 -7.26
C GLU A 200 -2.86 21.76 -6.77
N VAL A 201 -1.95 22.11 -7.68
CA VAL A 201 -0.82 23.00 -7.41
C VAL A 201 -0.81 24.13 -8.43
N LYS A 202 -1.02 25.35 -7.95
CA LYS A 202 -1.00 26.59 -8.77
C LYS A 202 0.20 27.42 -8.40
N ARG A 203 1.15 27.64 -9.32
CA ARG A 203 2.37 28.41 -9.08
C ARG A 203 3.02 28.00 -7.74
N ASP A 204 2.86 28.83 -6.70
CA ASP A 204 3.49 28.65 -5.38
C ASP A 204 2.45 28.27 -4.30
N VAL A 205 1.32 27.70 -4.68
CA VAL A 205 0.23 27.30 -3.78
C VAL A 205 -0.16 25.85 -4.05
N ALA A 206 -0.25 25.03 -3.01
CA ALA A 206 -0.89 23.73 -3.02
C ALA A 206 -2.30 23.82 -2.44
N VAL A 207 -3.28 23.29 -3.14
CA VAL A 207 -4.64 23.13 -2.62
C VAL A 207 -4.75 21.76 -1.97
N VAL A 208 -4.99 21.76 -0.66
CA VAL A 208 -5.00 20.53 0.18
C VAL A 208 -6.31 20.47 0.93
N ALA A 209 -7.16 19.50 0.60
CA ALA A 209 -8.52 19.39 1.17
C ALA A 209 -9.30 20.72 1.16
N GLY A 210 -9.14 21.52 0.09
CA GLY A 210 -9.81 22.83 -0.07
C GLY A 210 -9.07 24.02 0.57
N HIS A 211 -7.95 23.81 1.27
CA HIS A 211 -7.13 24.86 1.85
C HIS A 211 -5.97 25.22 0.93
N GLU A 212 -5.71 26.51 0.74
CA GLU A 212 -4.58 27.02 -0.03
C GLU A 212 -3.35 27.19 0.88
N LEU A 213 -2.31 26.40 0.63
CA LEU A 213 -1.07 26.41 1.39
C LEU A 213 0.10 26.88 0.51
N GLU A 214 0.82 27.89 0.95
CA GLU A 214 1.96 28.43 0.20
C GLU A 214 3.11 27.42 0.13
N ILE A 215 3.72 27.27 -1.04
CA ILE A 215 4.94 26.49 -1.24
C ILE A 215 6.11 27.45 -1.36
N SER A 216 7.07 27.38 -0.42
CA SER A 216 8.25 28.23 -0.49
C SER A 216 9.12 27.91 -1.71
N ARG A 217 9.82 28.91 -2.25
CA ARG A 217 10.75 28.73 -3.38
C ARG A 217 11.77 27.63 -3.11
N ARG A 218 12.26 27.53 -1.87
CA ARG A 218 13.25 26.52 -1.45
C ARG A 218 12.67 25.10 -1.48
N SER A 219 11.41 24.92 -1.09
CA SER A 219 10.77 23.62 -0.98
C SER A 219 10.13 23.16 -2.30
N ARG A 220 9.94 24.07 -3.26
CA ARG A 220 9.15 23.80 -4.48
C ARG A 220 9.66 22.61 -5.28
N ALA A 221 10.95 22.56 -5.58
CA ALA A 221 11.50 21.46 -6.39
C ALA A 221 11.30 20.11 -5.71
N ALA A 222 11.62 20.01 -4.42
CA ALA A 222 11.45 18.79 -3.64
C ALA A 222 9.96 18.38 -3.52
N PHE A 223 9.07 19.38 -3.30
CA PHE A 223 7.62 19.13 -3.21
C PHE A 223 7.05 18.60 -4.53
N MET A 224 7.41 19.23 -5.67
CA MET A 224 6.94 18.78 -7.00
C MET A 224 7.48 17.40 -7.35
N THR A 225 8.75 17.11 -7.06
CA THR A 225 9.33 15.78 -7.26
C THR A 225 8.59 14.72 -6.43
N ALA A 226 8.32 15.01 -5.17
CA ALA A 226 7.61 14.09 -4.30
C ALA A 226 6.16 13.85 -4.78
N LEU A 227 5.46 14.91 -5.21
CA LEU A 227 4.10 14.80 -5.75
C LEU A 227 4.08 14.00 -7.07
N THR A 228 5.01 14.26 -7.98
CA THR A 228 5.11 13.51 -9.25
C THR A 228 5.37 12.03 -8.98
N ASN A 229 6.31 11.70 -8.09
CA ASN A 229 6.60 10.32 -7.70
C ASN A 229 5.40 9.65 -7.02
N PHE A 230 4.65 10.41 -6.23
CA PHE A 230 3.44 9.91 -5.57
C PHE A 230 2.34 9.57 -6.57
N VAL A 231 2.05 10.46 -7.54
CA VAL A 231 1.00 10.27 -8.57
C VAL A 231 1.46 9.27 -9.63
N GLY A 232 2.73 9.31 -10.02
CA GLY A 232 3.31 8.43 -11.06
C GLY A 232 3.57 7.00 -10.61
N GLY A 233 3.22 6.62 -9.37
CA GLY A 233 3.35 5.24 -8.87
C GLY A 233 4.79 4.76 -8.81
N GLY A 234 5.75 5.57 -8.35
CA GLY A 234 7.17 5.26 -8.15
C GLY A 234 7.74 4.14 -9.05
N VAL A 235 8.46 4.53 -10.09
CA VAL A 235 9.28 3.60 -10.91
C VAL A 235 10.34 2.93 -10.04
#